data_f4ee73104b8c10184e4ce8587b2522c9
#
_entry.id   f4ee73104b8c10184e4ce8587b2522c9
#
_cell.length_a   1.000
_cell.length_b   1.000
_cell.length_c   1.000
_cell.angle_alpha   90.00
_cell.angle_beta   90.00
_cell.angle_gamma   90.00
#
_symmetry.space_group_name_H-M   'P 1'
#
loop_
_entity.id
_entity.type
_entity.pdbx_description
1 polymer ?
#
loop_
_entity_poly.entity_id
_entity_poly.type
_entity_poly.pdbx_seq_one_letter_code
_entity_poly.pdbx_strand_id
1 'polypeptide(L)'
;MRKFRLVISIIFLGICIAIADQSNNFEALLRAYDDLKASYPAQFDLDNSLLAELTESQDREISFEHFVELQRKVMLENPALDFENILFVKRKSKNGDAGLPQNWQGNSSLNPNNYKDTLCKFNFKDGTTENIFRADYPTFIGDVDLHFDAEKMLFSMADEAGRWGVY
;
A
#
# COMPACT_ATOMS: atom_id res chain seq x y z
N MET A 1 18.08 7.21 12.83
CA MET A 1 18.16 6.77 11.41
C MET A 1 16.81 6.15 11.09
N ARG A 2 15.98 6.81 10.26
CA ARG A 2 14.66 6.31 9.86
C ARG A 2 14.87 5.22 8.81
N LYS A 3 14.40 4.01 9.08
CA LYS A 3 14.49 2.89 8.15
C LYS A 3 13.34 2.99 7.14
N PHE A 4 13.66 3.04 5.85
CA PHE A 4 12.72 2.80 4.76
C PHE A 4 12.84 1.35 4.31
N ARG A 5 11.74 0.69 4.04
CA ARG A 5 11.72 -0.59 3.36
C ARG A 5 10.91 -0.48 2.07
N LEU A 6 11.44 -1.02 1.00
CA LEU A 6 10.71 -1.18 -0.25
C LEU A 6 9.68 -2.29 -0.06
N VAL A 7 8.42 -1.95 -0.12
CA VAL A 7 7.35 -2.94 -0.22
C VAL A 7 6.78 -2.87 -1.63
N ILE A 8 6.88 -3.99 -2.29
CA ILE A 8 6.34 -4.39 -3.61
C ILE A 8 5.05 -3.64 -3.96
N SER A 9 4.94 -3.22 -5.22
CA SER A 9 3.76 -2.62 -5.88
C SER A 9 2.44 -3.05 -5.26
N ILE A 10 1.89 -2.23 -4.37
CA ILE A 10 0.50 -2.42 -3.93
C ILE A 10 -0.36 -1.83 -5.04
N ILE A 11 -0.89 -2.72 -5.86
CA ILE A 11 -1.96 -2.40 -6.79
C ILE A 11 -3.17 -2.02 -5.92
N PHE A 12 -3.50 -0.74 -5.84
CA PHE A 12 -4.84 -0.34 -5.45
C PHE A 12 -5.78 -0.74 -6.60
N LEU A 13 -6.17 -2.01 -6.61
CA LEU A 13 -7.34 -2.45 -7.37
C LEU A 13 -8.50 -1.61 -6.82
N GLY A 14 -9.16 -0.87 -7.70
CA GLY A 14 -10.46 -0.30 -7.39
C GLY A 14 -11.34 -1.41 -6.83
N ILE A 15 -11.70 -1.29 -5.56
CA ILE A 15 -12.46 -2.29 -4.84
C ILE A 15 -13.83 -2.35 -5.50
N CYS A 16 -14.05 -3.34 -6.36
CA CYS A 16 -15.39 -3.88 -6.51
C CYS A 16 -15.68 -4.58 -5.18
N ILE A 17 -16.30 -3.85 -4.26
CA ILE A 17 -16.80 -4.42 -3.01
C ILE A 17 -17.99 -5.30 -3.39
N ALA A 18 -17.74 -6.58 -3.62
CA ALA A 18 -18.73 -7.57 -3.24
C ALA A 18 -18.91 -7.36 -1.73
N ILE A 19 -20.14 -7.19 -1.28
CA ILE A 19 -20.50 -7.20 0.15
C ILE A 19 -20.20 -8.63 0.61
N ALA A 20 -18.92 -8.90 0.86
CA ALA A 20 -18.50 -10.12 1.50
C ALA A 20 -18.96 -10.00 2.95
N ASP A 21 -19.58 -11.03 3.44
CA ASP A 21 -20.16 -11.17 4.76
C ASP A 21 -19.24 -10.52 5.83
N GLN A 22 -19.74 -9.48 6.49
CA GLN A 22 -18.98 -8.75 7.52
C GLN A 22 -18.49 -9.67 8.64
N SER A 23 -19.23 -10.75 8.94
CA SER A 23 -18.85 -11.75 9.95
C SER A 23 -17.53 -12.44 9.60
N ASN A 24 -17.33 -12.79 8.33
CA ASN A 24 -16.09 -13.42 7.86
C ASN A 24 -14.88 -12.47 7.94
N ASN A 25 -15.11 -11.19 7.71
CA ASN A 25 -14.03 -10.18 7.79
C ASN A 25 -13.61 -9.95 9.24
N PHE A 26 -14.56 -9.95 10.19
CA PHE A 26 -14.27 -9.79 11.61
C PHE A 26 -13.51 -10.99 12.17
N GLU A 27 -13.93 -12.20 11.82
CA GLU A 27 -13.23 -13.44 12.20
C GLU A 27 -11.79 -13.47 11.63
N ALA A 28 -11.58 -12.96 10.41
CA ALA A 28 -10.24 -12.84 9.84
C ALA A 28 -9.37 -11.84 10.63
N LEU A 29 -9.94 -10.73 11.09
CA LEU A 29 -9.23 -9.75 11.91
C LEU A 29 -8.86 -10.31 13.29
N LEU A 30 -9.75 -11.06 13.93
CA LEU A 30 -9.45 -11.72 15.20
C LEU A 30 -8.35 -12.78 15.06
N ARG A 31 -8.39 -13.58 13.99
CA ARG A 31 -7.30 -14.54 13.70
C ARG A 31 -5.96 -13.83 13.48
N ALA A 32 -5.96 -12.70 12.75
CA ALA A 32 -4.74 -11.91 12.57
C ALA A 32 -4.21 -11.33 13.89
N TYR A 33 -5.10 -10.90 14.78
CA TYR A 33 -4.72 -10.47 16.14
C TYR A 33 -4.08 -11.63 16.94
N ASP A 34 -4.70 -12.81 16.93
CA ASP A 34 -4.19 -13.98 17.65
C ASP A 34 -2.83 -14.42 17.10
N ASP A 35 -2.65 -14.40 15.77
CA ASP A 35 -1.39 -14.74 15.11
C ASP A 35 -0.28 -13.74 15.47
N LEU A 36 -0.58 -12.44 15.51
CA LEU A 36 0.37 -11.40 15.93
C LEU A 36 0.77 -11.59 17.40
N LYS A 37 -0.20 -11.84 18.26
CA LYS A 37 0.03 -12.07 19.68
C LYS A 37 0.87 -13.34 19.93
N ALA A 38 0.65 -14.39 19.17
CA ALA A 38 1.43 -15.63 19.25
C ALA A 38 2.85 -15.45 18.71
N SER A 39 3.01 -14.67 17.62
CA SER A 39 4.30 -14.44 16.96
C SER A 39 5.18 -13.44 17.70
N TYR A 40 4.59 -12.48 18.40
CA TYR A 40 5.28 -11.37 19.08
C TYR A 40 4.80 -11.18 20.53
N PRO A 41 4.88 -12.21 21.38
CA PRO A 41 4.23 -12.22 22.70
C PRO A 41 4.74 -11.14 23.67
N ALA A 42 5.94 -10.60 23.43
CA ALA A 42 6.55 -9.56 24.24
C ALA A 42 6.46 -8.14 23.64
N GLN A 43 6.12 -8.02 22.36
CA GLN A 43 6.15 -6.76 21.63
C GLN A 43 4.78 -6.33 21.09
N PHE A 44 3.87 -7.28 20.88
CA PHE A 44 2.53 -7.01 20.41
C PHE A 44 1.56 -7.00 21.59
N ASP A 45 1.16 -5.81 21.99
CA ASP A 45 0.18 -5.60 23.05
C ASP A 45 -0.73 -4.45 22.61
N LEU A 46 -1.99 -4.77 22.29
CA LEU A 46 -2.98 -3.73 22.04
C LEU A 46 -3.28 -3.00 23.34
N ASP A 47 -3.42 -1.67 23.27
CA ASP A 47 -3.92 -0.96 24.41
C ASP A 47 -5.33 -1.46 24.79
N ASN A 48 -5.67 -1.34 26.09
CA ASN A 48 -6.91 -1.89 26.62
C ASN A 48 -8.16 -1.31 25.94
N SER A 49 -8.10 -0.08 25.43
CA SER A 49 -9.21 0.57 24.75
C SER A 49 -9.45 -0.03 23.37
N LEU A 50 -8.40 -0.28 22.61
CA LEU A 50 -8.47 -0.90 21.30
C LEU A 50 -8.90 -2.37 21.38
N LEU A 51 -8.41 -3.09 22.39
CA LEU A 51 -8.82 -4.47 22.65
C LEU A 51 -10.31 -4.55 23.03
N ALA A 52 -10.79 -3.64 23.86
CA ALA A 52 -12.20 -3.54 24.21
C ALA A 52 -13.06 -3.19 23.00
N GLU A 53 -12.65 -2.20 22.18
CA GLU A 53 -13.32 -1.83 20.92
C GLU A 53 -13.41 -3.02 19.98
N LEU A 54 -12.33 -3.79 19.81
CA LEU A 54 -12.28 -4.99 18.98
C LEU A 54 -13.27 -6.06 19.48
N THR A 55 -13.27 -6.34 20.79
CA THR A 55 -14.12 -7.37 21.39
C THR A 55 -15.61 -6.98 21.36
N GLU A 56 -15.93 -5.74 21.70
CA GLU A 56 -17.31 -5.24 21.68
C GLU A 56 -17.89 -5.16 20.25
N SER A 57 -17.06 -4.87 19.26
CA SER A 57 -17.48 -4.75 17.87
C SER A 57 -17.76 -6.11 17.22
N GLN A 58 -17.28 -7.21 17.80
CA GLN A 58 -17.56 -8.56 17.32
C GLN A 58 -19.06 -8.91 17.39
N ASP A 59 -19.73 -8.49 18.47
CA ASP A 59 -21.11 -8.84 18.74
C ASP A 59 -22.11 -7.75 18.27
N ARG A 60 -21.61 -6.72 17.59
CA ARG A 60 -22.42 -5.59 17.11
C ARG A 60 -22.36 -5.47 15.58
N GLU A 61 -23.46 -5.03 14.99
CA GLU A 61 -23.43 -4.55 13.62
C GLU A 61 -22.74 -3.19 13.56
N ILE A 62 -21.56 -3.12 12.93
CA ILE A 62 -20.79 -1.89 12.74
C ILE A 62 -20.78 -1.50 11.27
N SER A 63 -20.57 -0.20 10.98
CA SER A 63 -20.42 0.23 9.59
C SER A 63 -19.12 -0.30 8.98
N PHE A 64 -19.10 -0.40 7.64
CA PHE A 64 -17.90 -0.82 6.92
C PHE A 64 -16.72 0.13 7.20
N GLU A 65 -16.98 1.43 7.26
CA GLU A 65 -15.98 2.44 7.56
C GLU A 65 -15.38 2.25 8.96
N HIS A 66 -16.22 1.95 9.94
CA HIS A 66 -15.76 1.67 11.30
C HIS A 66 -14.93 0.38 11.37
N PHE A 67 -15.34 -0.68 10.65
CA PHE A 67 -14.56 -1.91 10.54
C PHE A 67 -13.18 -1.67 9.92
N VAL A 68 -13.09 -0.90 8.83
CA VAL A 68 -11.82 -0.58 8.16
C VAL A 68 -10.89 0.22 9.08
N GLU A 69 -11.45 1.17 9.85
CA GLU A 69 -10.67 1.95 10.81
C GLU A 69 -10.14 1.09 11.97
N LEU A 70 -10.97 0.20 12.49
CA LEU A 70 -10.58 -0.75 13.53
C LEU A 70 -9.49 -1.73 13.02
N GLN A 71 -9.70 -2.30 11.84
CA GLN A 71 -8.70 -3.14 11.19
C GLN A 71 -7.36 -2.41 11.03
N ARG A 72 -7.42 -1.16 10.57
CA ARG A 72 -6.22 -0.34 10.41
C ARG A 72 -5.51 -0.14 11.74
N LYS A 73 -6.21 0.23 12.81
CA LYS A 73 -5.63 0.42 14.14
C LYS A 73 -4.93 -0.86 14.63
N VAL A 74 -5.61 -2.00 14.58
CA VAL A 74 -5.04 -3.30 15.03
C VAL A 74 -3.81 -3.68 14.20
N MET A 75 -3.86 -3.53 12.87
CA MET A 75 -2.75 -3.92 12.01
C MET A 75 -1.54 -2.98 12.10
N LEU A 76 -1.73 -1.71 12.48
CA LEU A 76 -0.62 -0.77 12.68
C LEU A 76 0.19 -1.04 13.95
N GLU A 77 -0.38 -1.77 14.92
CA GLU A 77 0.35 -2.22 16.11
C GLU A 77 1.29 -3.41 15.83
N ASN A 78 1.32 -3.92 14.59
CA ASN A 78 2.20 -5.02 14.22
C ASN A 78 3.68 -4.66 14.41
N PRO A 79 4.42 -5.35 15.30
CA PRO A 79 5.83 -5.04 15.58
C PRO A 79 6.78 -5.23 14.39
N ALA A 80 6.35 -5.95 13.35
CA ALA A 80 7.11 -6.06 12.09
C ALA A 80 7.08 -4.77 11.27
N LEU A 81 6.18 -3.83 11.56
CA LEU A 81 6.14 -2.50 10.95
C LEU A 81 7.14 -1.56 11.66
N ASP A 82 8.44 -1.86 11.52
CA ASP A 82 9.54 -1.05 12.08
C ASP A 82 9.85 0.21 11.24
N PHE A 83 8.97 0.54 10.29
CA PHE A 83 9.07 1.69 9.38
C PHE A 83 7.79 2.54 9.42
N GLU A 84 7.95 3.83 9.22
CA GLU A 84 6.82 4.79 9.24
C GLU A 84 6.26 5.06 7.84
N ASN A 85 7.07 4.86 6.81
CA ASN A 85 6.72 5.28 5.46
C ASN A 85 6.99 4.18 4.45
N ILE A 86 6.14 4.11 3.43
CA ILE A 86 6.37 3.31 2.21
C ILE A 86 6.44 4.20 0.99
N LEU A 87 7.24 3.78 0.02
CA LEU A 87 7.29 4.35 -1.32
C LEU A 87 6.39 3.52 -2.23
N PHE A 88 5.54 4.16 -3.02
CA PHE A 88 4.67 3.48 -3.97
C PHE A 88 4.40 4.31 -5.22
N VAL A 89 4.00 3.64 -6.30
CA VAL A 89 3.55 4.28 -7.53
C VAL A 89 2.04 4.41 -7.52
N LYS A 90 1.55 5.65 -7.44
CA LYS A 90 0.13 5.96 -7.66
C LYS A 90 -0.13 6.01 -9.16
N ARG A 91 -0.85 4.99 -9.66
CA ARG A 91 -1.07 4.81 -11.09
C ARG A 91 -2.40 5.35 -11.55
N LYS A 92 -2.39 6.08 -12.68
CA LYS A 92 -3.59 6.53 -13.36
C LYS A 92 -3.47 6.23 -14.85
N SER A 93 -4.22 5.24 -15.31
CA SER A 93 -4.31 4.89 -16.73
C SER A 93 -5.50 5.59 -17.40
N LYS A 94 -5.35 5.95 -18.68
CA LYS A 94 -6.45 6.48 -19.50
C LYS A 94 -7.53 5.43 -19.80
N ASN A 95 -7.12 4.16 -19.89
CA ASN A 95 -7.98 3.04 -20.28
C ASN A 95 -8.47 2.21 -19.10
N GLY A 96 -8.16 2.58 -17.87
CA GLY A 96 -8.46 1.78 -16.68
C GLY A 96 -7.53 0.59 -16.45
N ASP A 97 -6.52 0.38 -17.30
CA ASP A 97 -5.55 -0.70 -17.14
C ASP A 97 -4.70 -0.48 -15.90
N ALA A 98 -4.35 -1.55 -15.20
CA ALA A 98 -3.48 -1.48 -14.03
C ALA A 98 -2.03 -1.08 -14.37
N GLY A 99 -1.70 -0.98 -15.65
CA GLY A 99 -0.37 -0.61 -16.13
C GLY A 99 0.66 -1.72 -15.89
N LEU A 100 0.22 -2.96 -15.82
CA LEU A 100 1.13 -4.08 -15.76
C LEU A 100 1.38 -4.59 -17.19
N PRO A 101 2.66 -4.74 -17.61
CA PRO A 101 2.96 -5.40 -18.85
C PRO A 101 2.49 -6.86 -18.77
N GLN A 102 2.08 -7.44 -19.91
CA GLN A 102 1.87 -8.87 -19.97
C GLN A 102 3.20 -9.57 -19.68
N ASN A 103 3.17 -10.71 -18.97
CA ASN A 103 4.35 -11.37 -18.39
C ASN A 103 5.56 -11.57 -19.31
N TRP A 104 5.35 -11.61 -20.61
CA TRP A 104 6.41 -11.86 -21.61
C TRP A 104 6.78 -10.63 -22.45
N GLN A 105 6.12 -9.49 -22.26
CA GLN A 105 6.31 -8.30 -23.09
C GLN A 105 7.27 -7.27 -22.48
N GLY A 106 7.41 -7.25 -21.18
CA GLY A 106 8.21 -6.24 -20.48
C GLY A 106 7.65 -4.82 -20.60
N ASN A 107 8.33 -3.85 -20.00
CA ASN A 107 7.90 -2.45 -20.01
C ASN A 107 7.93 -1.81 -21.39
N SER A 108 8.80 -2.28 -22.28
CA SER A 108 8.95 -1.74 -23.65
C SER A 108 7.69 -1.92 -24.53
N SER A 109 6.78 -2.82 -24.14
CA SER A 109 5.51 -3.04 -24.86
C SER A 109 4.37 -2.15 -24.38
N LEU A 110 4.55 -1.43 -23.28
CA LEU A 110 3.56 -0.48 -22.79
C LEU A 110 3.59 0.80 -23.63
N ASN A 111 2.41 1.36 -23.90
CA ASN A 111 2.34 2.72 -24.38
C ASN A 111 2.46 3.70 -23.18
N PRO A 112 3.63 4.30 -22.95
CA PRO A 112 3.87 5.09 -21.74
C PRO A 112 2.95 6.32 -21.64
N ASN A 113 2.48 6.85 -22.76
CA ASN A 113 1.64 8.05 -22.80
C ASN A 113 0.19 7.80 -22.33
N ASN A 114 -0.18 6.57 -22.05
CA ASN A 114 -1.49 6.23 -21.49
C ASN A 114 -1.56 6.39 -19.98
N TYR A 115 -0.45 6.73 -19.32
CA TYR A 115 -0.33 6.79 -17.87
C TYR A 115 -0.03 8.20 -17.37
N LYS A 116 -0.45 8.49 -16.16
CA LYS A 116 -0.07 9.68 -15.39
C LYS A 116 0.34 9.22 -13.99
N ASP A 117 1.48 8.55 -13.93
CA ASP A 117 1.97 7.98 -12.71
C ASP A 117 2.62 9.04 -11.81
N THR A 118 2.60 8.77 -10.53
CA THR A 118 3.21 9.64 -9.51
C THR A 118 3.92 8.74 -8.50
N LEU A 119 5.17 9.00 -8.20
CA LEU A 119 5.84 8.41 -7.05
C LEU A 119 5.37 9.12 -5.79
N CYS A 120 4.91 8.34 -4.84
CA CYS A 120 4.34 8.83 -3.60
C CYS A 120 4.98 8.14 -2.40
N LYS A 121 5.00 8.87 -1.30
CA LYS A 121 5.31 8.36 0.03
C LYS A 121 4.01 8.34 0.83
N PHE A 122 3.72 7.22 1.48
CA PHE A 122 2.60 7.07 2.40
C PHE A 122 3.14 6.91 3.82
N ASN A 123 2.61 7.69 4.75
CA ASN A 123 2.90 7.57 6.17
C ASN A 123 1.80 6.74 6.83
N PHE A 124 2.19 5.65 7.52
CA PHE A 124 1.23 4.76 8.17
C PHE A 124 0.60 5.36 9.43
N LYS A 125 1.35 6.22 10.16
CA LYS A 125 0.87 6.75 11.44
C LYS A 125 -0.25 7.75 11.26
N ASP A 126 -0.08 8.67 10.32
CA ASP A 126 -1.04 9.75 10.10
C ASP A 126 -1.92 9.53 8.85
N GLY A 127 -1.65 8.48 8.07
CA GLY A 127 -2.40 8.15 6.86
C GLY A 127 -2.20 9.14 5.71
N THR A 128 -1.19 10.00 5.77
CA THR A 128 -0.93 11.01 4.76
C THR A 128 -0.19 10.45 3.55
N THR A 129 -0.47 11.04 2.38
CA THR A 129 0.24 10.73 1.14
C THR A 129 0.91 11.99 0.61
N GLU A 130 2.21 11.90 0.37
CA GLU A 130 3.02 12.96 -0.23
C GLU A 130 3.47 12.54 -1.63
N ASN A 131 3.34 13.45 -2.61
CA ASN A 131 3.89 13.24 -3.95
C ASN A 131 5.38 13.57 -3.93
N ILE A 132 6.24 12.58 -4.22
CA ILE A 132 7.70 12.76 -4.29
C ILE A 132 8.12 13.21 -5.68
N PHE A 133 7.59 12.56 -6.70
CA PHE A 133 7.94 12.85 -8.09
C PHE A 133 6.74 12.62 -9.02
N ARG A 134 6.59 13.52 -9.98
CA ARG A 134 5.65 13.41 -11.09
C ARG A 134 6.23 14.10 -12.30
N ALA A 135 6.20 13.46 -13.45
CA ALA A 135 6.57 14.08 -14.70
C ALA A 135 5.51 15.11 -15.15
N ASP A 136 5.92 16.17 -15.85
CA ASP A 136 5.02 17.20 -16.39
C ASP A 136 4.19 16.70 -17.58
N TYR A 137 4.54 15.56 -18.13
CA TYR A 137 3.88 14.89 -19.25
C TYR A 137 3.34 13.50 -18.83
N PRO A 138 2.34 12.96 -19.58
CA PRO A 138 1.83 11.64 -19.32
C PRO A 138 2.90 10.58 -19.55
N THR A 139 3.22 9.79 -18.52
CA THR A 139 4.19 8.70 -18.62
C THR A 139 3.93 7.63 -17.56
N PHE A 140 4.40 6.42 -17.87
CA PHE A 140 4.45 5.30 -16.96
C PHE A 140 5.74 5.36 -16.14
N ILE A 141 5.64 5.03 -14.85
CA ILE A 141 6.78 4.84 -13.95
C ILE A 141 6.81 3.37 -13.52
N GLY A 142 7.93 2.70 -13.75
CA GLY A 142 8.13 1.30 -13.39
C GLY A 142 9.47 1.03 -12.75
N ASP A 143 9.66 -0.22 -12.36
CA ASP A 143 10.94 -0.75 -11.86
C ASP A 143 11.56 0.14 -10.76
N VAL A 144 10.73 0.57 -9.81
CA VAL A 144 11.20 1.44 -8.73
C VAL A 144 12.03 0.63 -7.76
N ASP A 145 13.28 1.00 -7.60
CA ASP A 145 14.23 0.40 -6.67
C ASP A 145 14.75 1.47 -5.69
N LEU A 146 14.64 1.18 -4.40
CA LEU A 146 15.06 2.08 -3.34
C LEU A 146 16.42 1.65 -2.82
N HIS A 147 17.38 2.58 -2.81
CA HIS A 147 18.68 2.33 -2.20
C HIS A 147 18.52 1.97 -0.71
N PHE A 148 19.42 1.14 -0.17
CA PHE A 148 19.34 0.59 1.18
C PHE A 148 19.32 1.65 2.30
N ASP A 149 19.87 2.86 2.06
CA ASP A 149 19.81 3.99 2.99
C ASP A 149 18.53 4.82 2.85
N ALA A 150 17.70 4.52 1.83
CA ALA A 150 16.48 5.23 1.49
C ALA A 150 16.64 6.72 1.15
N GLU A 151 17.86 7.16 0.81
CA GLU A 151 18.14 8.53 0.38
C GLU A 151 18.03 8.71 -1.13
N LYS A 152 18.13 7.62 -1.89
CA LYS A 152 18.12 7.59 -3.35
C LYS A 152 17.21 6.48 -3.86
N MET A 153 16.67 6.68 -5.04
CA MET A 153 15.90 5.66 -5.76
C MET A 153 16.28 5.67 -7.23
N LEU A 154 16.06 4.53 -7.88
CA LEU A 154 16.09 4.39 -9.33
C LEU A 154 14.71 3.96 -9.81
N PHE A 155 14.31 4.43 -10.98
CA PHE A 155 13.08 3.98 -11.62
C PHE A 155 13.18 4.10 -13.15
N SER A 156 12.43 3.28 -13.86
CA SER A 156 12.30 3.36 -15.30
C SER A 156 11.15 4.29 -15.68
N MET A 157 11.38 5.14 -16.66
CA MET A 157 10.35 6.04 -17.20
C MET A 157 10.65 6.37 -18.67
N ALA A 158 9.62 6.55 -19.48
CA ALA A 158 9.81 7.09 -20.82
C ALA A 158 9.89 8.63 -20.78
N ASP A 159 10.78 9.20 -21.59
CA ASP A 159 10.82 10.65 -21.82
C ASP A 159 9.62 11.12 -22.67
N GLU A 160 9.51 12.41 -22.88
CA GLU A 160 8.43 13.03 -23.69
C GLU A 160 8.40 12.50 -25.13
N ALA A 161 9.54 12.07 -25.67
CA ALA A 161 9.66 11.45 -26.99
C ALA A 161 9.36 9.93 -26.99
N GLY A 162 8.99 9.36 -25.84
CA GLY A 162 8.65 7.95 -25.68
C GLY A 162 9.87 7.03 -25.57
N ARG A 163 11.07 7.55 -25.34
CA ARG A 163 12.28 6.75 -25.15
C ARG A 163 12.45 6.40 -23.68
N TRP A 164 12.66 5.12 -23.41
CA TRP A 164 12.86 4.63 -22.04
C TRP A 164 14.24 5.01 -21.50
N GLY A 165 14.28 5.42 -20.24
CA GLY A 165 15.47 5.73 -19.49
C GLY A 165 15.36 5.29 -18.04
N VAL A 166 16.50 5.30 -17.34
CA VAL A 166 16.59 5.09 -15.89
C VAL A 166 16.93 6.43 -15.26
N TYR A 167 16.23 6.80 -14.21
CA TYR A 167 16.31 8.09 -13.53
C TYR A 167 16.64 7.90 -12.05
#